data_ea6b96993b6a96ec684aee9c58c9c3ea
#
_entry.id   ea6b96993b6a96ec684aee9c58c9c3ea
#
_cell.length_a   1.000
_cell.length_b   1.000
_cell.length_c   1.000
_cell.angle_alpha   90.00
_cell.angle_beta   90.00
_cell.angle_gamma   90.00
#
_symmetry.space_group_name_H-M   'P 1'
#
loop_
_entity.id
_entity.type
_entity.pdbx_description
1 polymer ?
#
loop_
_entity_poly.entity_id
_entity_poly.type
_entity_poly.pdbx_seq_one_letter_code
_entity_poly.pdbx_strand_id
1 'polypeptide(L)'
;MLKRLIDTDRKDSFLELLLDETLCVGEILVPETWVREAGGFNPKLNAKKKYELLLRIAEKHGFATEEIEYMLQEYEIIPDESDGIPVESLKTDGYIVSKYSQVLQETGYFEMAVTSILEQSKTYGCENSIIPWLEQMMGRTGYFEILEEAVSPVLIYKGSDICNNMLNIFAEQFGGVLEQKGILVEYFDEQKEPLENLTRYIGRYFKAVFGVQTYLFQVKMADGVTYLHEKIKGPKLHLIMDHPIWMKQQLEHEYPDFYVLSHDRNYVKFIQKYYKKKALHFPIPGMEKGSTEQKKIYDLTFVGSMGDYRQQMHHIREMPRQDQFLANRFLLIMRKNKDLSAEIAFEKAFALYRDRYAGEDPVDVFYRLRKVIYLVMDYYRYQILKMILDHGIKLDVFGGFWKNSVFTDYPNLICHSGVTVDESLEVYAQSKVSLNIMSWHKDGFTERVANIMLAHTVLLTDKTTYLEENYINGQELVMFSLDEIEKLPEIIKNMLSQDKLEQIAEAGYQKTLKYHTWSYQTEELLDVLIK
;
A
#
# COMPACT_ATOMS: atom_id res chain seq x y z
N MET A 1 -0.89 9.86 -48.61
CA MET A 1 -1.49 10.94 -47.83
C MET A 1 -2.88 10.44 -47.41
N LEU A 2 -3.08 10.14 -46.14
CA LEU A 2 -4.34 9.61 -45.62
C LEU A 2 -5.31 10.78 -45.52
N LYS A 3 -6.40 10.76 -46.30
CA LYS A 3 -7.49 11.70 -46.20
C LYS A 3 -8.68 11.02 -45.56
N ARG A 4 -9.28 11.65 -44.55
CA ARG A 4 -10.38 11.09 -43.76
C ARG A 4 -11.66 11.86 -44.05
N LEU A 5 -12.79 11.14 -44.19
CA LEU A 5 -14.12 11.71 -44.45
C LEU A 5 -14.96 11.60 -43.17
N ILE A 6 -15.77 12.63 -42.92
CA ILE A 6 -16.77 12.58 -41.85
C ILE A 6 -18.06 11.94 -42.35
N ASP A 7 -18.54 10.90 -41.68
CA ASP A 7 -19.76 10.15 -42.02
C ASP A 7 -20.90 10.47 -41.06
N THR A 8 -22.13 10.48 -41.62
CA THR A 8 -23.35 11.02 -40.98
C THR A 8 -24.07 10.09 -40.01
N ASP A 9 -23.70 8.79 -39.91
CA ASP A 9 -24.59 7.82 -39.25
C ASP A 9 -24.24 7.46 -37.78
N ARG A 10 -23.24 8.11 -37.13
CA ARG A 10 -22.84 7.77 -35.77
C ARG A 10 -22.84 8.96 -34.81
N LYS A 11 -23.89 9.08 -34.00
CA LYS A 11 -23.95 10.08 -32.90
C LYS A 11 -22.94 9.87 -31.80
N ASP A 12 -22.42 8.65 -31.62
CA ASP A 12 -21.43 8.30 -30.59
C ASP A 12 -20.04 8.86 -30.91
N SER A 13 -19.77 9.16 -32.17
CA SER A 13 -18.49 9.65 -32.67
C SER A 13 -18.15 11.09 -32.24
N PHE A 14 -19.13 11.92 -31.88
CA PHE A 14 -18.87 13.26 -31.35
C PHE A 14 -18.14 13.21 -30.01
N LEU A 15 -18.57 12.31 -29.11
CA LEU A 15 -17.92 12.14 -27.79
C LEU A 15 -16.50 11.58 -27.93
N GLU A 16 -16.30 10.63 -28.84
CA GLU A 16 -14.96 10.10 -29.14
C GLU A 16 -14.03 11.23 -29.60
N LEU A 17 -14.48 12.08 -30.52
CA LEU A 17 -13.70 13.22 -30.99
C LEU A 17 -13.44 14.24 -29.88
N LEU A 18 -14.43 14.51 -29.03
CA LEU A 18 -14.29 15.44 -27.91
C LEU A 18 -13.25 14.99 -26.87
N LEU A 19 -13.04 13.69 -26.75
CA LEU A 19 -12.10 13.10 -25.81
C LEU A 19 -10.71 12.82 -26.40
N ASP A 20 -10.59 12.73 -27.72
CA ASP A 20 -9.34 12.42 -28.42
C ASP A 20 -9.10 13.31 -29.64
N GLU A 21 -8.37 14.40 -29.43
CA GLU A 21 -7.99 15.32 -30.52
C GLU A 21 -7.07 14.68 -31.58
N THR A 22 -6.41 13.55 -31.26
CA THR A 22 -5.53 12.88 -32.22
C THR A 22 -6.30 12.34 -33.43
N LEU A 23 -7.61 12.16 -33.31
CA LEU A 23 -8.50 11.84 -34.42
C LEU A 23 -8.56 12.94 -35.48
N CYS A 24 -8.12 14.15 -35.16
CA CYS A 24 -8.08 15.30 -36.08
C CYS A 24 -6.70 15.49 -36.75
N VAL A 25 -5.74 14.63 -36.52
CA VAL A 25 -4.40 14.74 -37.11
C VAL A 25 -4.44 14.37 -38.60
N GLY A 26 -3.73 15.14 -39.42
CA GLY A 26 -3.69 14.98 -40.87
C GLY A 26 -4.71 15.83 -41.63
N GLU A 27 -4.75 15.78 -42.95
CA GLU A 27 -5.72 16.48 -43.76
C GLU A 27 -7.11 15.81 -43.68
N ILE A 28 -8.14 16.57 -43.35
CA ILE A 28 -9.51 16.07 -43.22
C ILE A 28 -10.38 16.69 -44.31
N LEU A 29 -11.18 15.88 -44.98
CA LEU A 29 -12.14 16.32 -45.98
C LEU A 29 -13.53 16.45 -45.34
N VAL A 30 -14.18 17.60 -45.51
CA VAL A 30 -15.49 17.91 -44.95
C VAL A 30 -16.37 18.49 -46.05
N PRO A 31 -17.67 18.13 -46.12
CA PRO A 31 -18.61 18.81 -47.04
C PRO A 31 -18.60 20.31 -46.81
N GLU A 32 -18.46 21.11 -47.87
CA GLU A 32 -18.43 22.58 -47.80
C GLU A 32 -19.68 23.15 -47.10
N THR A 33 -20.82 22.52 -47.31
CA THR A 33 -22.08 22.88 -46.65
C THR A 33 -22.00 22.80 -45.14
N TRP A 34 -21.31 21.79 -44.59
CA TRP A 34 -21.15 21.59 -43.13
C TRP A 34 -20.22 22.62 -42.52
N VAL A 35 -19.15 23.01 -43.22
CA VAL A 35 -18.29 24.11 -42.81
C VAL A 35 -19.04 25.42 -42.70
N ARG A 36 -19.89 25.73 -43.71
CA ARG A 36 -20.77 26.92 -43.69
C ARG A 36 -21.81 26.87 -42.57
N GLU A 37 -22.45 25.74 -42.37
CA GLU A 37 -23.44 25.55 -41.30
C GLU A 37 -22.79 25.66 -39.90
N ALA A 38 -21.57 25.24 -39.76
CA ALA A 38 -20.79 25.41 -38.53
C ALA A 38 -20.25 26.85 -38.34
N GLY A 39 -20.37 27.71 -39.38
CA GLY A 39 -19.92 29.11 -39.31
C GLY A 39 -18.43 29.34 -39.56
N GLY A 40 -17.74 28.34 -40.14
CA GLY A 40 -16.31 28.43 -40.46
C GLY A 40 -15.39 28.42 -39.21
N PHE A 41 -14.13 28.76 -39.38
CA PHE A 41 -13.16 28.85 -38.28
C PHE A 41 -13.53 29.95 -37.28
N ASN A 42 -13.37 29.67 -36.00
CA ASN A 42 -13.57 30.65 -34.92
C ASN A 42 -12.41 31.66 -34.91
N PRO A 43 -12.64 32.97 -35.28
CA PRO A 43 -11.56 33.94 -35.38
C PRO A 43 -10.97 34.36 -34.01
N LYS A 44 -11.61 33.99 -32.90
CA LYS A 44 -11.16 34.32 -31.55
C LYS A 44 -10.11 33.33 -31.00
N LEU A 45 -9.95 32.20 -31.67
CA LEU A 45 -8.96 31.19 -31.25
C LEU A 45 -7.62 31.44 -31.95
N ASN A 46 -6.52 31.20 -31.24
CA ASN A 46 -5.18 31.32 -31.77
C ASN A 46 -4.49 29.95 -32.00
N ALA A 47 -5.07 28.87 -31.47
CA ALA A 47 -4.59 27.52 -31.65
C ALA A 47 -5.80 26.54 -31.78
N LYS A 48 -5.57 25.33 -32.25
CA LYS A 48 -6.56 24.23 -32.37
C LYS A 48 -7.86 24.64 -33.09
N LYS A 49 -7.78 25.56 -34.04
CA LYS A 49 -8.97 26.05 -34.79
C LYS A 49 -9.67 24.96 -35.57
N LYS A 50 -8.87 24.05 -36.15
CA LYS A 50 -9.34 22.88 -36.88
C LYS A 50 -10.14 21.96 -35.96
N TYR A 51 -9.57 21.60 -34.80
CA TYR A 51 -10.21 20.72 -33.85
C TYR A 51 -11.55 21.31 -33.36
N GLU A 52 -11.57 22.58 -32.99
CA GLU A 52 -12.81 23.26 -32.56
C GLU A 52 -13.87 23.31 -33.67
N LEU A 53 -13.48 23.56 -34.93
CA LEU A 53 -14.39 23.53 -36.05
C LEU A 53 -14.97 22.13 -36.27
N LEU A 54 -14.14 21.10 -36.23
CA LEU A 54 -14.57 19.71 -36.40
C LEU A 54 -15.49 19.25 -35.28
N LEU A 55 -15.29 19.70 -34.04
CA LEU A 55 -16.24 19.45 -32.96
C LEU A 55 -17.62 20.04 -33.23
N ARG A 56 -17.71 21.30 -33.74
CA ARG A 56 -19.00 21.92 -34.12
C ARG A 56 -19.70 21.20 -35.28
N ILE A 57 -18.93 20.68 -36.21
CA ILE A 57 -19.42 19.86 -37.30
C ILE A 57 -19.92 18.51 -36.77
N ALA A 58 -19.12 17.84 -35.97
CA ALA A 58 -19.46 16.54 -35.39
C ALA A 58 -20.68 16.59 -34.47
N GLU A 59 -20.88 17.69 -33.73
CA GLU A 59 -22.06 17.90 -32.89
C GLU A 59 -23.35 17.83 -33.70
N LYS A 60 -23.32 18.31 -34.94
CA LYS A 60 -24.51 18.37 -35.83
C LYS A 60 -24.64 17.12 -36.71
N HIS A 61 -23.56 16.64 -37.24
CA HIS A 61 -23.51 15.64 -38.31
C HIS A 61 -22.90 14.29 -37.89
N GLY A 62 -22.38 14.18 -36.68
CA GLY A 62 -21.58 13.03 -36.24
C GLY A 62 -20.15 13.09 -36.80
N PHE A 63 -19.30 12.13 -36.40
CA PHE A 63 -17.93 12.04 -36.84
C PHE A 63 -17.55 10.57 -37.05
N ALA A 64 -17.11 10.22 -38.26
CA ALA A 64 -16.47 8.96 -38.56
C ALA A 64 -15.34 9.22 -39.55
N THR A 65 -14.28 8.44 -39.49
CA THR A 65 -13.13 8.59 -40.39
C THR A 65 -13.00 7.38 -41.29
N GLU A 66 -13.05 7.61 -42.60
CA GLU A 66 -12.71 6.60 -43.60
C GLU A 66 -11.55 7.07 -44.47
N GLU A 67 -10.77 6.13 -44.98
CA GLU A 67 -9.74 6.42 -45.98
C GLU A 67 -10.37 6.54 -47.33
N ILE A 68 -10.11 7.66 -48.05
CA ILE A 68 -10.60 7.86 -49.42
C ILE A 68 -9.45 7.94 -50.39
N GLU A 69 -9.60 7.18 -51.50
CA GLU A 69 -8.64 7.17 -52.60
C GLU A 69 -8.83 8.33 -53.60
N TYR A 70 -10.02 8.99 -53.59
CA TYR A 70 -10.38 10.00 -54.60
C TYR A 70 -10.93 11.26 -53.95
N MET A 71 -10.51 12.46 -54.43
CA MET A 71 -11.10 13.74 -54.06
C MET A 71 -12.44 13.98 -54.80
N LEU A 72 -13.47 14.27 -54.03
CA LEU A 72 -14.77 14.72 -54.56
C LEU A 72 -14.80 16.26 -54.64
N GLN A 73 -15.39 16.83 -55.68
CA GLN A 73 -15.40 18.29 -55.93
C GLN A 73 -16.17 19.12 -54.90
N GLU A 74 -16.93 18.49 -54.03
CA GLU A 74 -17.82 19.14 -53.04
C GLU A 74 -17.22 19.19 -51.62
N TYR A 75 -15.95 18.90 -51.45
CA TYR A 75 -15.30 18.84 -50.13
C TYR A 75 -14.23 19.91 -49.97
N GLU A 76 -14.18 20.53 -48.79
CA GLU A 76 -13.12 21.45 -48.40
C GLU A 76 -12.01 20.69 -47.66
N ILE A 77 -10.78 20.96 -48.00
CA ILE A 77 -9.60 20.41 -47.28
C ILE A 77 -9.31 21.30 -46.10
N ILE A 78 -9.41 20.75 -44.90
CA ILE A 78 -8.97 21.41 -43.69
C ILE A 78 -7.54 20.96 -43.43
N PRO A 79 -6.53 21.86 -43.59
CA PRO A 79 -5.13 21.50 -43.44
C PRO A 79 -4.76 21.23 -41.98
N ASP A 80 -3.65 20.53 -41.77
CA ASP A 80 -3.10 20.37 -40.45
C ASP A 80 -2.58 21.70 -39.88
N GLU A 81 -2.78 21.91 -38.59
CA GLU A 81 -2.24 23.06 -37.88
C GLU A 81 -0.84 22.76 -37.38
N SER A 82 0.06 23.74 -37.43
CA SER A 82 1.32 23.67 -36.70
C SER A 82 1.07 23.81 -35.20
N ASP A 83 1.83 23.08 -34.39
CA ASP A 83 1.75 23.16 -32.94
C ASP A 83 1.85 24.63 -32.48
N GLY A 84 0.76 25.14 -31.93
CA GLY A 84 0.68 26.50 -31.41
C GLY A 84 1.48 26.69 -30.13
N ILE A 85 1.52 27.94 -29.64
CA ILE A 85 2.10 28.25 -28.32
C ILE A 85 1.30 27.44 -27.26
N PRO A 86 1.95 26.67 -26.36
CA PRO A 86 1.25 25.81 -25.41
C PRO A 86 0.13 26.49 -24.62
N VAL A 87 0.34 27.75 -24.20
CA VAL A 87 -0.69 28.54 -23.49
C VAL A 87 -1.96 28.73 -24.31
N GLU A 88 -1.84 29.07 -25.60
CA GLU A 88 -3.00 29.28 -26.47
C GLU A 88 -3.73 27.98 -26.80
N SER A 89 -2.98 26.90 -26.92
CA SER A 89 -3.53 25.54 -27.07
C SER A 89 -4.39 25.18 -25.85
N LEU A 90 -3.85 25.31 -24.64
CA LEU A 90 -4.56 25.00 -23.39
C LEU A 90 -5.76 25.94 -23.13
N LYS A 91 -5.70 27.20 -23.56
CA LYS A 91 -6.86 28.11 -23.53
C LYS A 91 -7.98 27.62 -24.46
N THR A 92 -7.62 27.12 -25.64
CA THR A 92 -8.61 26.54 -26.55
C THR A 92 -9.24 25.27 -25.96
N ASP A 93 -8.45 24.40 -25.34
CA ASP A 93 -8.97 23.22 -24.63
C ASP A 93 -9.95 23.62 -23.53
N GLY A 94 -9.60 24.59 -22.70
CA GLY A 94 -10.49 25.11 -21.65
C GLY A 94 -11.78 25.74 -22.23
N TYR A 95 -11.70 26.44 -23.35
CA TYR A 95 -12.88 26.93 -24.06
C TYR A 95 -13.76 25.78 -24.54
N ILE A 96 -13.21 24.73 -25.13
CA ILE A 96 -13.91 23.54 -25.59
C ILE A 96 -14.59 22.83 -24.40
N VAL A 97 -13.86 22.59 -23.32
CA VAL A 97 -14.39 21.95 -22.09
C VAL A 97 -15.51 22.79 -21.48
N SER A 98 -15.39 24.11 -21.46
CA SER A 98 -16.46 25.01 -20.99
C SER A 98 -17.68 24.95 -21.87
N LYS A 99 -17.49 24.98 -23.19
CA LYS A 99 -18.56 24.95 -24.20
C LYS A 99 -19.39 23.66 -24.15
N TYR A 100 -18.71 22.52 -23.99
CA TYR A 100 -19.33 21.20 -23.94
C TYR A 100 -19.45 20.64 -22.52
N SER A 101 -19.40 21.51 -21.49
CA SER A 101 -19.41 21.12 -20.08
C SER A 101 -20.59 20.25 -19.69
N GLN A 102 -21.79 20.50 -20.26
CA GLN A 102 -22.98 19.69 -19.98
C GLN A 102 -22.80 18.25 -20.46
N VAL A 103 -22.34 18.04 -21.69
CA VAL A 103 -22.12 16.70 -22.26
C VAL A 103 -21.03 15.96 -21.46
N LEU A 104 -19.94 16.65 -21.12
CA LEU A 104 -18.87 16.08 -20.34
C LEU A 104 -19.31 15.72 -18.91
N GLN A 105 -20.20 16.50 -18.28
CA GLN A 105 -20.77 16.19 -16.96
C GLN A 105 -21.71 14.99 -17.02
N GLU A 106 -22.60 14.94 -18.01
CA GLU A 106 -23.56 13.84 -18.22
C GLU A 106 -22.85 12.50 -18.50
N THR A 107 -21.68 12.54 -19.12
CA THR A 107 -20.86 11.37 -19.45
C THR A 107 -19.78 11.05 -18.43
N GLY A 108 -19.59 11.89 -17.39
CA GLY A 108 -18.60 11.70 -16.33
C GLY A 108 -17.16 12.07 -16.70
N TYR A 109 -16.92 12.68 -17.87
CA TYR A 109 -15.56 13.03 -18.34
C TYR A 109 -15.14 14.47 -18.04
N PHE A 110 -16.02 15.30 -17.49
CA PHE A 110 -15.74 16.73 -17.27
C PHE A 110 -14.52 16.97 -16.36
N GLU A 111 -14.45 16.28 -15.23
CA GLU A 111 -13.37 16.43 -14.27
C GLU A 111 -12.03 15.97 -14.85
N MET A 112 -12.02 14.87 -15.59
CA MET A 112 -10.84 14.36 -16.27
C MET A 112 -10.31 15.35 -17.31
N ALA A 113 -11.18 15.95 -18.12
CA ALA A 113 -10.79 16.94 -19.13
C ALA A 113 -10.17 18.19 -18.50
N VAL A 114 -10.76 18.73 -17.43
CA VAL A 114 -10.22 19.89 -16.72
C VAL A 114 -8.87 19.56 -16.07
N THR A 115 -8.75 18.40 -15.45
CA THR A 115 -7.50 17.96 -14.83
C THR A 115 -6.39 17.82 -15.85
N SER A 116 -6.66 17.24 -17.02
CA SER A 116 -5.69 17.14 -18.11
C SER A 116 -5.12 18.52 -18.52
N ILE A 117 -5.96 19.54 -18.60
CA ILE A 117 -5.51 20.92 -18.91
C ILE A 117 -4.62 21.45 -17.79
N LEU A 118 -4.97 21.23 -16.53
CA LEU A 118 -4.17 21.67 -15.38
C LEU A 118 -2.81 20.97 -15.32
N GLU A 119 -2.77 19.67 -15.56
CA GLU A 119 -1.50 18.92 -15.57
C GLU A 119 -0.60 19.36 -16.72
N GLN A 120 -1.14 19.55 -17.90
CA GLN A 120 -0.38 20.09 -19.02
C GLN A 120 0.10 21.52 -18.74
N SER A 121 -0.70 22.37 -18.10
CA SER A 121 -0.29 23.72 -17.72
C SER A 121 0.92 23.71 -16.77
N LYS A 122 0.95 22.78 -15.82
CA LYS A 122 2.11 22.56 -14.93
C LYS A 122 3.35 22.07 -15.71
N THR A 123 3.14 21.11 -16.61
CA THR A 123 4.21 20.57 -17.45
C THR A 123 4.89 21.63 -18.30
N TYR A 124 4.11 22.58 -18.82
CA TYR A 124 4.62 23.70 -19.63
C TYR A 124 4.98 24.94 -18.80
N GLY A 125 4.83 24.92 -17.47
CA GLY A 125 5.14 26.03 -16.58
C GLY A 125 4.27 27.28 -16.81
N CYS A 126 3.05 27.11 -17.26
CA CYS A 126 2.13 28.22 -17.62
C CYS A 126 0.86 28.26 -16.73
N GLU A 127 0.82 27.56 -15.62
CA GLU A 127 -0.31 27.49 -14.69
C GLU A 127 -0.78 28.85 -14.22
N ASN A 128 0.14 29.79 -13.96
CA ASN A 128 -0.17 31.15 -13.54
C ASN A 128 -1.00 31.92 -14.57
N SER A 129 -0.97 31.53 -15.84
CA SER A 129 -1.74 32.14 -16.92
C SER A 129 -3.04 31.36 -17.23
N ILE A 130 -3.01 30.05 -17.04
CA ILE A 130 -4.13 29.15 -17.40
C ILE A 130 -5.16 29.08 -16.28
N ILE A 131 -4.75 28.91 -15.01
CA ILE A 131 -5.68 28.75 -13.89
C ILE A 131 -6.63 29.95 -13.76
N PRO A 132 -6.19 31.21 -13.65
CA PRO A 132 -7.10 32.34 -13.53
C PRO A 132 -8.01 32.51 -14.75
N TRP A 133 -7.51 32.18 -15.95
CA TRP A 133 -8.29 32.24 -17.17
C TRP A 133 -9.39 31.16 -17.20
N LEU A 134 -9.09 29.92 -16.78
CA LEU A 134 -10.08 28.85 -16.65
C LEU A 134 -11.11 29.18 -15.57
N GLU A 135 -10.73 29.71 -14.41
CA GLU A 135 -11.63 30.15 -13.36
C GLU A 135 -12.62 31.21 -13.87
N GLN A 136 -12.11 32.18 -14.63
CA GLN A 136 -12.96 33.20 -15.27
C GLN A 136 -13.94 32.59 -16.28
N MET A 137 -13.48 31.67 -17.11
CA MET A 137 -14.31 30.99 -18.11
C MET A 137 -15.39 30.12 -17.46
N MET A 138 -15.08 29.44 -16.39
CA MET A 138 -15.97 28.53 -15.67
C MET A 138 -16.88 29.26 -14.66
N GLY A 139 -16.57 30.51 -14.31
CA GLY A 139 -17.32 31.30 -13.33
C GLY A 139 -17.27 30.75 -11.90
N ARG A 140 -16.22 29.98 -11.53
CA ARG A 140 -16.08 29.31 -10.24
C ARG A 140 -14.68 29.48 -9.67
N THR A 141 -14.50 30.40 -8.73
CA THR A 141 -13.25 30.56 -7.97
C THR A 141 -13.06 29.37 -6.99
N GLY A 142 -11.87 28.82 -6.91
CA GLY A 142 -11.56 27.65 -6.05
C GLY A 142 -12.04 26.31 -6.60
N TYR A 143 -12.65 26.26 -7.76
CA TYR A 143 -13.17 25.04 -8.37
C TYR A 143 -12.05 24.03 -8.71
N PHE A 144 -10.90 24.52 -9.14
CA PHE A 144 -9.77 23.69 -9.54
C PHE A 144 -9.10 22.97 -8.39
N GLU A 145 -9.05 23.58 -7.21
CA GLU A 145 -8.54 22.90 -6.00
C GLU A 145 -9.41 21.69 -5.65
N ILE A 146 -10.73 21.85 -5.72
CA ILE A 146 -11.68 20.75 -5.46
C ILE A 146 -11.55 19.64 -6.51
N LEU A 147 -11.39 19.99 -7.78
CA LEU A 147 -11.18 19.00 -8.85
C LEU A 147 -9.84 18.30 -8.74
N GLU A 148 -8.76 19.03 -8.41
CA GLU A 148 -7.45 18.44 -8.19
C GLU A 148 -7.53 17.36 -7.10
N GLU A 149 -8.27 17.61 -6.03
CA GLU A 149 -8.50 16.63 -4.98
C GLU A 149 -9.33 15.42 -5.45
N ALA A 150 -10.38 15.66 -6.25
CA ALA A 150 -11.31 14.62 -6.68
C ALA A 150 -10.67 13.57 -7.61
N VAL A 151 -9.79 13.99 -8.52
CA VAL A 151 -9.20 13.12 -9.56
C VAL A 151 -7.73 12.78 -9.33
N SER A 152 -7.12 13.28 -8.27
CA SER A 152 -5.72 13.01 -7.97
C SER A 152 -5.47 11.53 -7.69
N PRO A 153 -4.33 10.97 -8.13
CA PRO A 153 -3.98 9.59 -7.86
C PRO A 153 -3.57 9.38 -6.40
N VAL A 154 -3.48 8.13 -6.01
CA VAL A 154 -2.71 7.70 -4.84
C VAL A 154 -1.27 7.42 -5.29
N LEU A 155 -0.29 8.08 -4.67
CA LEU A 155 1.12 7.80 -4.90
C LEU A 155 1.56 6.66 -4.00
N ILE A 156 2.12 5.60 -4.58
CA ILE A 156 2.58 4.41 -3.84
C ILE A 156 4.08 4.24 -4.02
N TYR A 157 4.80 4.18 -2.90
CA TYR A 157 6.23 3.90 -2.87
C TYR A 157 6.51 2.41 -2.88
N LYS A 158 7.43 2.00 -3.75
CA LYS A 158 7.92 0.62 -3.86
C LYS A 158 9.41 0.62 -4.23
N GLY A 159 10.00 -0.55 -4.33
CA GLY A 159 11.40 -0.74 -4.70
C GLY A 159 12.24 -1.39 -3.59
N SER A 160 11.72 -1.50 -2.36
CA SER A 160 12.42 -2.21 -1.30
C SER A 160 12.37 -3.72 -1.50
N ASP A 161 13.52 -4.37 -1.61
CA ASP A 161 13.66 -5.83 -1.71
C ASP A 161 13.78 -6.53 -0.33
N ILE A 162 13.63 -5.77 0.74
CA ILE A 162 13.69 -6.29 2.11
C ILE A 162 12.57 -7.32 2.34
N CYS A 163 12.80 -8.28 3.22
CA CYS A 163 11.83 -9.31 3.57
C CYS A 163 11.33 -10.16 2.39
N ASN A 164 12.23 -10.56 1.48
CA ASN A 164 11.89 -11.34 0.28
C ASN A 164 10.86 -10.64 -0.61
N ASN A 165 11.02 -9.35 -0.83
CA ASN A 165 10.14 -8.51 -1.66
C ASN A 165 8.72 -8.30 -1.09
N MET A 166 8.44 -8.68 0.16
CA MET A 166 7.10 -8.59 0.76
C MET A 166 6.56 -7.16 0.77
N LEU A 167 7.42 -6.15 0.99
CA LEU A 167 6.99 -4.75 1.04
C LEU A 167 6.45 -4.26 -0.30
N ASN A 168 7.07 -4.70 -1.41
CA ASN A 168 6.59 -4.40 -2.76
C ASN A 168 5.26 -5.09 -3.06
N ILE A 169 5.12 -6.35 -2.62
CA ILE A 169 3.86 -7.10 -2.77
C ILE A 169 2.73 -6.37 -2.05
N PHE A 170 2.94 -5.89 -0.84
CA PHE A 170 1.92 -5.12 -0.12
C PHE A 170 1.56 -3.81 -0.82
N ALA A 171 2.55 -3.10 -1.34
CA ALA A 171 2.32 -1.89 -2.13
C ALA A 171 1.49 -2.18 -3.39
N GLU A 172 1.78 -3.28 -4.09
CA GLU A 172 1.06 -3.71 -5.28
C GLU A 172 -0.34 -4.23 -4.97
N GLN A 173 -0.54 -4.97 -3.87
CA GLN A 173 -1.87 -5.42 -3.44
C GLN A 173 -2.76 -4.23 -3.08
N PHE A 174 -2.23 -3.26 -2.33
CA PHE A 174 -2.95 -2.04 -2.01
C PHE A 174 -3.34 -1.26 -3.27
N GLY A 175 -2.37 -1.03 -4.18
CA GLY A 175 -2.61 -0.33 -5.44
C GLY A 175 -3.63 -1.04 -6.33
N GLY A 176 -3.53 -2.37 -6.46
CA GLY A 176 -4.46 -3.16 -7.27
C GLY A 176 -5.92 -3.07 -6.78
N VAL A 177 -6.14 -3.01 -5.45
CA VAL A 177 -7.49 -2.77 -4.90
C VAL A 177 -7.98 -1.36 -5.23
N LEU A 178 -7.12 -0.35 -5.14
CA LEU A 178 -7.48 1.03 -5.51
C LEU A 178 -7.89 1.13 -6.98
N GLU A 179 -7.10 0.52 -7.87
CA GLU A 179 -7.38 0.48 -9.32
C GLU A 179 -8.70 -0.23 -9.63
N GLN A 180 -9.01 -1.34 -8.96
CA GLN A 180 -10.30 -2.04 -9.08
C GLN A 180 -11.49 -1.17 -8.64
N LYS A 181 -11.26 -0.23 -7.72
CA LYS A 181 -12.26 0.76 -7.28
C LYS A 181 -12.28 2.03 -8.15
N GLY A 182 -11.52 2.07 -9.24
CA GLY A 182 -11.46 3.22 -10.16
C GLY A 182 -10.62 4.39 -9.61
N ILE A 183 -9.82 4.18 -8.58
CA ILE A 183 -8.91 5.20 -8.04
C ILE A 183 -7.59 5.10 -8.81
N LEU A 184 -7.14 6.21 -9.37
CA LEU A 184 -5.86 6.27 -10.08
C LEU A 184 -4.69 6.02 -9.12
N VAL A 185 -3.72 5.24 -9.58
CA VAL A 185 -2.51 4.92 -8.82
C VAL A 185 -1.27 5.34 -9.61
N GLU A 186 -0.34 6.00 -8.94
CA GLU A 186 0.98 6.32 -9.46
C GLU A 186 2.04 5.67 -8.58
N TYR A 187 2.98 4.94 -9.18
CA TYR A 187 4.06 4.28 -8.44
C TYR A 187 5.37 5.05 -8.59
N PHE A 188 6.09 5.21 -7.47
CA PHE A 188 7.49 5.56 -7.48
C PHE A 188 8.30 4.35 -7.02
N ASP A 189 9.18 3.85 -7.87
CA ASP A 189 10.00 2.66 -7.63
C ASP A 189 11.47 3.06 -7.43
N GLU A 190 11.93 3.06 -6.17
CA GLU A 190 13.29 3.50 -5.79
C GLU A 190 14.42 2.63 -6.37
N GLN A 191 14.11 1.43 -6.92
CA GLN A 191 15.09 0.61 -7.63
C GLN A 191 15.19 0.99 -9.12
N LYS A 192 14.16 1.60 -9.68
CA LYS A 192 14.10 1.93 -11.11
C LYS A 192 14.46 3.36 -11.43
N GLU A 193 14.29 4.25 -10.46
CA GLU A 193 14.53 5.66 -10.66
C GLU A 193 15.25 6.30 -9.46
N PRO A 194 16.10 7.31 -9.70
CA PRO A 194 16.84 7.99 -8.66
C PRO A 194 15.92 8.84 -7.75
N LEU A 195 16.33 9.01 -6.49
CA LEU A 195 15.54 9.72 -5.47
C LEU A 195 15.27 11.19 -5.84
N GLU A 196 16.14 11.81 -6.63
CA GLU A 196 15.97 13.18 -7.14
C GLU A 196 14.68 13.35 -7.95
N ASN A 197 14.18 12.28 -8.56
CA ASN A 197 12.92 12.29 -9.31
C ASN A 197 11.69 12.50 -8.41
N LEU A 198 11.79 12.31 -7.10
CA LEU A 198 10.72 12.66 -6.17
C LEU A 198 10.37 14.17 -6.21
N THR A 199 11.30 15.02 -6.66
CA THR A 199 11.06 16.45 -6.79
C THR A 199 9.94 16.79 -7.77
N ARG A 200 9.61 15.91 -8.72
CA ARG A 200 8.48 16.08 -9.64
C ARG A 200 7.11 16.12 -8.95
N TYR A 201 7.06 15.65 -7.71
CA TYR A 201 5.83 15.62 -6.92
C TYR A 201 5.62 16.87 -6.07
N ILE A 202 6.59 17.77 -6.02
CA ILE A 202 6.50 19.03 -5.27
C ILE A 202 5.33 19.87 -5.81
N GLY A 203 4.45 20.29 -4.89
CA GLY A 203 3.26 21.07 -5.20
C GLY A 203 2.06 20.28 -5.71
N ARG A 204 2.26 19.01 -6.14
CA ARG A 204 1.17 18.14 -6.58
C ARG A 204 0.36 17.66 -5.38
N TYR A 205 -0.94 17.48 -5.62
CA TYR A 205 -1.87 16.85 -4.68
C TYR A 205 -2.02 15.37 -5.00
N PHE A 206 -2.05 14.56 -3.96
CA PHE A 206 -2.37 13.13 -4.04
C PHE A 206 -3.48 12.81 -3.04
N LYS A 207 -4.44 11.94 -3.42
CA LYS A 207 -5.46 11.46 -2.47
C LYS A 207 -4.82 10.84 -1.23
N ALA A 208 -3.70 10.15 -1.43
CA ALA A 208 -2.79 9.72 -0.38
C ALA A 208 -1.40 9.45 -0.96
N VAL A 209 -0.38 9.51 -0.11
CA VAL A 209 0.97 8.99 -0.40
C VAL A 209 1.20 7.81 0.52
N PHE A 210 1.27 6.61 -0.04
CA PHE A 210 1.38 5.37 0.72
C PHE A 210 2.78 4.76 0.61
N GLY A 211 3.31 4.27 1.73
CA GLY A 211 4.57 3.55 1.76
C GLY A 211 4.63 2.53 2.88
N VAL A 212 5.27 1.39 2.60
CA VAL A 212 5.46 0.29 3.56
C VAL A 212 6.89 0.30 4.05
N GLN A 213 7.09 0.53 5.34
CA GLN A 213 8.43 0.59 6.01
C GLN A 213 9.49 1.40 5.24
N THR A 214 9.08 2.42 4.51
CA THR A 214 9.96 3.20 3.64
C THR A 214 10.73 4.28 4.40
N TYR A 215 11.94 4.60 3.90
CA TYR A 215 12.70 5.78 4.30
C TYR A 215 12.40 7.01 3.45
N LEU A 216 11.59 6.89 2.39
CA LEU A 216 11.31 8.00 1.48
C LEU A 216 10.63 9.17 2.18
N PHE A 217 9.82 8.91 3.21
CA PHE A 217 9.23 9.97 4.04
C PHE A 217 10.23 10.84 4.79
N GLN A 218 11.51 10.46 4.83
CA GLN A 218 12.59 11.22 5.47
C GLN A 218 13.48 12.00 4.50
N VAL A 219 13.21 11.91 3.21
CA VAL A 219 13.97 12.64 2.19
C VAL A 219 13.86 14.13 2.46
N LYS A 220 15.01 14.78 2.56
CA LYS A 220 15.13 16.22 2.76
C LYS A 220 15.47 16.95 1.47
N MET A 221 15.01 18.18 1.38
CA MET A 221 15.39 19.10 0.31
C MET A 221 16.88 19.45 0.38
N ALA A 222 17.40 20.14 -0.64
CA ALA A 222 18.82 20.55 -0.73
C ALA A 222 19.29 21.42 0.45
N ASP A 223 18.37 22.05 1.19
CA ASP A 223 18.67 22.81 2.41
C ASP A 223 19.05 21.93 3.62
N GLY A 224 18.84 20.60 3.51
CA GLY A 224 19.12 19.63 4.55
C GLY A 224 18.18 19.70 5.79
N VAL A 225 17.19 20.57 5.76
CA VAL A 225 16.26 20.85 6.87
C VAL A 225 14.83 20.50 6.50
N THR A 226 14.31 21.04 5.41
CA THR A 226 12.92 20.85 4.95
C THR A 226 12.72 19.44 4.41
N TYR A 227 11.68 18.76 4.88
CA TYR A 227 11.31 17.45 4.32
C TYR A 227 10.59 17.64 2.98
N LEU A 228 10.94 16.83 1.99
CA LEU A 228 10.30 16.84 0.67
C LEU A 228 8.77 16.72 0.79
N HIS A 229 8.32 15.85 1.67
CA HIS A 229 6.90 15.54 1.88
C HIS A 229 6.08 16.68 2.51
N GLU A 230 6.73 17.71 3.05
CA GLU A 230 6.05 18.97 3.41
C GLU A 230 5.55 19.73 2.18
N LYS A 231 6.17 19.50 1.03
CA LYS A 231 5.86 20.16 -0.25
C LYS A 231 4.95 19.31 -1.15
N ILE A 232 4.64 18.08 -0.77
CA ILE A 232 3.68 17.22 -1.46
C ILE A 232 2.36 17.31 -0.72
N LYS A 233 1.28 17.66 -1.41
CA LYS A 233 -0.05 17.81 -0.81
C LYS A 233 -0.73 16.44 -0.62
N GLY A 234 -1.67 16.37 0.32
CA GLY A 234 -2.43 15.16 0.66
C GLY A 234 -1.84 14.36 1.82
N PRO A 235 -2.61 13.41 2.40
CA PRO A 235 -2.21 12.61 3.56
C PRO A 235 -1.11 11.60 3.22
N LYS A 236 -0.16 11.41 4.13
CA LYS A 236 0.94 10.43 4.04
C LYS A 236 0.62 9.25 4.94
N LEU A 237 0.56 8.06 4.37
CA LEU A 237 0.20 6.82 5.02
C LEU A 237 1.43 5.91 5.11
N HIS A 238 1.99 5.75 6.28
CA HIS A 238 3.16 4.92 6.51
C HIS A 238 2.76 3.63 7.22
N LEU A 239 2.68 2.52 6.50
CA LEU A 239 2.47 1.20 7.08
C LEU A 239 3.78 0.68 7.67
N ILE A 240 3.80 0.43 8.98
CA ILE A 240 4.94 -0.17 9.67
C ILE A 240 4.61 -1.58 10.14
N MET A 241 5.59 -2.48 9.95
CA MET A 241 5.50 -3.91 10.25
C MET A 241 6.19 -4.28 11.55
N ASP A 242 7.25 -3.53 11.90
CA ASP A 242 8.04 -3.76 13.10
C ASP A 242 7.55 -2.92 14.28
N HIS A 243 8.03 -3.24 15.49
CA HIS A 243 7.79 -2.43 16.67
C HIS A 243 8.22 -0.97 16.40
N PRO A 244 7.40 0.05 16.76
CA PRO A 244 7.67 1.46 16.45
C PRO A 244 9.02 1.98 16.93
N ILE A 245 9.60 1.35 17.95
CA ILE A 245 10.94 1.71 18.43
C ILE A 245 12.04 1.45 17.40
N TRP A 246 11.83 0.49 16.48
CA TRP A 246 12.75 0.24 15.37
C TRP A 246 12.63 1.28 14.27
N MET A 247 11.43 1.87 14.17
CA MET A 247 11.08 2.89 13.19
C MET A 247 11.31 4.32 13.73
N LYS A 248 12.10 4.46 14.81
CA LYS A 248 12.34 5.75 15.48
C LYS A 248 12.69 6.86 14.49
N GLN A 249 13.67 6.63 13.63
CA GLN A 249 14.10 7.63 12.65
C GLN A 249 12.99 7.99 11.66
N GLN A 250 12.18 7.03 11.22
CA GLN A 250 11.06 7.24 10.31
C GLN A 250 9.87 7.98 10.97
N LEU A 251 9.84 8.03 12.30
CA LEU A 251 8.72 8.62 13.05
C LEU A 251 9.05 9.96 13.72
N GLU A 252 10.30 10.43 13.69
CA GLU A 252 10.72 11.65 14.39
C GLU A 252 10.46 12.97 13.63
N HIS A 253 10.09 12.92 12.35
CA HIS A 253 9.77 14.15 11.60
C HIS A 253 8.41 14.74 12.03
N GLU A 254 8.21 16.06 11.78
CA GLU A 254 7.02 16.81 12.16
C GLU A 254 6.39 17.54 10.97
N TYR A 255 5.95 16.84 9.93
CA TYR A 255 5.14 17.48 8.89
C TYR A 255 3.66 17.02 8.99
N PRO A 256 2.71 17.88 8.51
CA PRO A 256 1.29 17.65 8.69
C PRO A 256 0.79 16.44 7.89
N ASP A 257 -0.41 15.96 8.27
CA ASP A 257 -1.15 14.90 7.58
C ASP A 257 -0.35 13.61 7.37
N PHE A 258 0.45 13.27 8.38
CA PHE A 258 1.18 12.02 8.44
C PHE A 258 0.49 11.03 9.38
N TYR A 259 0.11 9.90 8.83
CA TYR A 259 -0.59 8.82 9.53
C TYR A 259 0.28 7.57 9.53
N VAL A 260 0.38 6.93 10.69
CA VAL A 260 1.08 5.66 10.83
C VAL A 260 0.04 4.54 10.91
N LEU A 261 0.15 3.57 10.04
CA LEU A 261 -0.66 2.35 10.05
C LEU A 261 0.13 1.24 10.73
N SER A 262 -0.47 0.54 11.67
CA SER A 262 0.21 -0.53 12.40
C SER A 262 -0.74 -1.68 12.73
N HIS A 263 -0.22 -2.90 12.64
CA HIS A 263 -0.96 -4.13 12.82
C HIS A 263 -1.18 -4.55 14.29
N ASP A 264 -0.62 -3.82 15.24
CA ASP A 264 -0.77 -4.09 16.67
C ASP A 264 -1.31 -2.85 17.39
N ARG A 265 -2.40 -3.01 18.14
CA ARG A 265 -3.07 -1.89 18.84
C ARG A 265 -2.22 -1.31 19.97
N ASN A 266 -1.28 -2.07 20.53
CA ASN A 266 -0.32 -1.52 21.51
C ASN A 266 0.69 -0.60 20.80
N TYR A 267 1.09 -0.92 19.56
CA TYR A 267 1.98 -0.07 18.76
C TYR A 267 1.29 1.24 18.39
N VAL A 268 0.01 1.20 18.03
CA VAL A 268 -0.79 2.42 17.81
C VAL A 268 -0.76 3.32 19.05
N LYS A 269 -1.02 2.76 20.25
CA LYS A 269 -0.97 3.50 21.51
C LYS A 269 0.43 4.08 21.80
N PHE A 270 1.48 3.30 21.51
CA PHE A 270 2.87 3.72 21.67
C PHE A 270 3.22 4.91 20.74
N ILE A 271 2.85 4.83 19.46
CA ILE A 271 3.07 5.89 18.47
C ILE A 271 2.35 7.19 18.89
N GLN A 272 1.08 7.09 19.27
CA GLN A 272 0.30 8.23 19.73
C GLN A 272 0.91 8.86 21.00
N LYS A 273 1.37 8.03 21.95
CA LYS A 273 1.93 8.48 23.21
C LYS A 273 3.29 9.16 23.08
N TYR A 274 4.22 8.54 22.34
CA TYR A 274 5.62 8.94 22.34
C TYR A 274 6.00 9.79 21.12
N TYR A 275 5.48 9.45 19.95
CA TYR A 275 5.78 10.20 18.72
C TYR A 275 4.75 11.29 18.41
N LYS A 276 3.63 11.33 19.14
CA LYS A 276 2.54 12.32 18.94
C LYS A 276 1.98 12.31 17.51
N LYS A 277 2.07 11.19 16.82
CA LYS A 277 1.56 11.01 15.45
C LYS A 277 0.12 10.49 15.47
N LYS A 278 -0.63 10.83 14.42
CA LYS A 278 -1.87 10.14 14.12
C LYS A 278 -1.53 8.69 13.76
N ALA A 279 -2.10 7.72 14.46
CA ALA A 279 -1.85 6.31 14.24
C ALA A 279 -3.16 5.53 14.22
N LEU A 280 -3.30 4.61 13.27
CA LEU A 280 -4.47 3.79 13.05
C LEU A 280 -4.08 2.31 13.11
N HIS A 281 -4.99 1.51 13.65
CA HIS A 281 -4.85 0.06 13.61
C HIS A 281 -5.19 -0.45 12.20
N PHE A 282 -4.27 -1.17 11.60
CA PHE A 282 -4.40 -1.77 10.28
C PHE A 282 -3.90 -3.21 10.34
N PRO A 283 -4.79 -4.17 10.63
CA PRO A 283 -4.44 -5.60 10.59
C PRO A 283 -3.91 -5.93 9.20
N ILE A 284 -2.70 -6.50 9.12
CA ILE A 284 -2.09 -6.72 7.81
C ILE A 284 -2.82 -7.84 7.09
N PRO A 285 -3.40 -7.57 5.92
CA PRO A 285 -4.20 -8.54 5.19
C PRO A 285 -3.35 -9.68 4.64
N GLY A 286 -4.00 -10.81 4.38
CA GLY A 286 -3.42 -11.90 3.62
C GLY A 286 -3.62 -11.75 2.12
N MET A 287 -2.88 -12.56 1.39
CA MET A 287 -2.99 -12.69 -0.06
C MET A 287 -3.97 -13.79 -0.41
N GLU A 288 -5.00 -13.43 -1.17
CA GLU A 288 -5.93 -14.38 -1.74
C GLU A 288 -5.26 -15.09 -2.93
N LYS A 289 -4.85 -16.34 -2.73
CA LYS A 289 -4.50 -17.21 -3.84
C LYS A 289 -5.73 -18.06 -4.11
N GLY A 290 -6.34 -17.94 -5.29
CA GLY A 290 -7.54 -18.71 -5.65
C GLY A 290 -7.39 -20.19 -5.26
N SER A 291 -8.43 -20.75 -4.65
CA SER A 291 -8.40 -22.09 -4.07
C SER A 291 -8.19 -23.13 -5.17
N THR A 292 -6.96 -23.64 -5.25
CA THR A 292 -6.75 -24.97 -5.80
C THR A 292 -6.70 -25.92 -4.62
N GLU A 293 -7.65 -26.85 -4.51
CA GLU A 293 -7.57 -27.94 -3.53
C GLU A 293 -6.22 -28.64 -3.70
N GLN A 294 -5.30 -28.35 -2.76
CA GLN A 294 -4.00 -29.00 -2.73
C GLN A 294 -4.02 -30.16 -1.76
N LYS A 295 -3.36 -31.24 -2.16
CA LYS A 295 -3.18 -32.41 -1.26
C LYS A 295 -2.34 -31.98 -0.06
N LYS A 296 -2.85 -32.16 1.14
CA LYS A 296 -2.12 -31.95 2.39
C LYS A 296 -1.02 -33.01 2.54
N ILE A 297 0.24 -32.61 2.41
CA ILE A 297 1.41 -33.51 2.48
C ILE A 297 2.24 -33.31 3.77
N TYR A 298 2.07 -32.19 4.45
CA TYR A 298 2.72 -31.86 5.71
C TYR A 298 1.71 -31.91 6.86
N ASP A 299 2.06 -32.55 7.96
CA ASP A 299 1.22 -32.56 9.16
C ASP A 299 1.33 -31.24 9.93
N LEU A 300 2.57 -30.79 10.19
CA LEU A 300 2.86 -29.53 10.88
C LEU A 300 4.04 -28.82 10.22
N THR A 301 3.82 -27.57 9.83
CA THR A 301 4.85 -26.73 9.21
C THR A 301 5.17 -25.49 10.04
N PHE A 302 6.36 -24.94 9.85
CA PHE A 302 6.73 -23.59 10.28
C PHE A 302 7.51 -22.89 9.16
N VAL A 303 6.98 -21.79 8.65
CA VAL A 303 7.65 -20.95 7.63
C VAL A 303 8.27 -19.75 8.33
N GLY A 304 9.59 -19.73 8.42
CA GLY A 304 10.35 -18.67 9.08
C GLY A 304 11.78 -19.08 9.40
N SER A 305 12.64 -18.10 9.59
CA SER A 305 14.04 -18.32 9.96
C SER A 305 14.21 -18.57 11.45
N MET A 306 15.29 -19.29 11.81
CA MET A 306 15.67 -19.49 13.21
C MET A 306 16.64 -18.39 13.66
N GLY A 307 16.28 -17.65 14.72
CA GLY A 307 17.15 -16.72 15.42
C GLY A 307 17.90 -17.38 16.57
N ASP A 308 19.01 -16.77 17.00
CA ASP A 308 19.76 -17.20 18.18
C ASP A 308 19.71 -16.14 19.30
N TYR A 309 18.87 -16.36 20.30
CA TYR A 309 18.70 -15.46 21.44
C TYR A 309 20.02 -15.22 22.21
N ARG A 310 20.99 -16.13 22.11
CA ARG A 310 22.31 -16.01 22.80
C ARG A 310 23.15 -14.88 22.21
N GLN A 311 23.03 -14.64 20.90
CA GLN A 311 23.66 -13.48 20.25
C GLN A 311 23.09 -12.17 20.80
N GLN A 312 21.79 -12.11 21.00
CA GLN A 312 21.15 -10.92 21.59
C GLN A 312 21.58 -10.70 23.05
N MET A 313 21.78 -11.79 23.82
CA MET A 313 22.37 -11.69 25.17
C MET A 313 23.78 -11.11 25.17
N HIS A 314 24.58 -11.41 24.13
CA HIS A 314 25.92 -10.84 24.00
C HIS A 314 25.83 -9.31 23.82
N HIS A 315 24.98 -8.83 22.94
CA HIS A 315 24.75 -7.40 22.76
C HIS A 315 24.34 -6.67 24.05
N ILE A 316 23.51 -7.28 24.89
CA ILE A 316 23.15 -6.68 26.19
C ILE A 316 24.35 -6.57 27.11
N ARG A 317 25.27 -7.55 27.08
CA ARG A 317 26.49 -7.53 27.91
C ARG A 317 27.51 -6.47 27.48
N GLU A 318 27.44 -6.05 26.21
CA GLU A 318 28.31 -5.00 25.66
C GLU A 318 27.78 -3.59 25.90
N MET A 319 26.53 -3.43 26.34
CA MET A 319 25.96 -2.11 26.66
C MET A 319 26.69 -1.43 27.82
N PRO A 320 26.62 -0.10 27.97
CA PRO A 320 27.05 0.59 29.17
C PRO A 320 26.42 -0.02 30.43
N ARG A 321 27.17 -0.06 31.52
CA ARG A 321 26.73 -0.75 32.76
C ARG A 321 25.36 -0.28 33.25
N GLN A 322 25.05 1.00 33.11
CA GLN A 322 23.74 1.57 33.45
C GLN A 322 22.62 0.92 32.63
N ASP A 323 22.81 0.85 31.32
CA ASP A 323 21.83 0.26 30.38
C ASP A 323 21.71 -1.26 30.59
N GLN A 324 22.78 -1.96 30.95
CA GLN A 324 22.73 -3.39 31.31
C GLN A 324 21.75 -3.65 32.46
N PHE A 325 21.78 -2.84 33.53
CA PHE A 325 20.85 -3.01 34.65
C PHE A 325 19.40 -2.83 34.22
N LEU A 326 19.13 -1.80 33.45
CA LEU A 326 17.79 -1.55 32.94
C LEU A 326 17.35 -2.64 31.96
N ALA A 327 18.21 -3.05 31.02
CA ALA A 327 17.94 -4.12 30.07
C ALA A 327 17.63 -5.46 30.77
N ASN A 328 18.40 -5.83 31.78
CA ASN A 328 18.14 -7.04 32.55
C ASN A 328 16.83 -6.96 33.33
N ARG A 329 16.45 -5.78 33.85
CA ARG A 329 15.17 -5.59 34.53
C ARG A 329 14.01 -5.67 33.55
N PHE A 330 14.14 -5.04 32.40
CA PHE A 330 13.18 -5.10 31.32
C PHE A 330 12.96 -6.55 30.85
N LEU A 331 14.04 -7.27 30.55
CA LEU A 331 14.01 -8.69 30.19
C LEU A 331 13.31 -9.54 31.26
N LEU A 332 13.63 -9.32 32.55
CA LEU A 332 13.01 -10.06 33.65
C LEU A 332 11.50 -9.83 33.72
N ILE A 333 11.05 -8.59 33.51
CA ILE A 333 9.61 -8.26 33.50
C ILE A 333 8.90 -8.98 32.36
N MET A 334 9.45 -8.94 31.14
CA MET A 334 8.86 -9.65 29.98
C MET A 334 8.80 -11.16 30.20
N ARG A 335 9.88 -11.76 30.71
CA ARG A 335 9.93 -13.22 30.97
C ARG A 335 8.94 -13.69 32.05
N LYS A 336 8.64 -12.84 33.03
CA LYS A 336 7.67 -13.16 34.09
C LYS A 336 6.22 -12.88 33.71
N ASN A 337 6.01 -12.05 32.70
CA ASN A 337 4.68 -11.63 32.24
C ASN A 337 4.65 -11.75 30.71
N LYS A 338 4.45 -12.97 30.24
CA LYS A 338 4.60 -13.30 28.82
C LYS A 338 3.54 -12.67 27.92
N ASP A 339 2.42 -12.26 28.50
CA ASP A 339 1.33 -11.54 27.79
C ASP A 339 1.53 -10.01 27.78
N LEU A 340 2.56 -9.51 28.50
CA LEU A 340 2.84 -8.08 28.58
C LEU A 340 3.56 -7.60 27.32
N SER A 341 3.12 -6.49 26.73
CA SER A 341 3.80 -5.88 25.60
C SER A 341 5.17 -5.28 25.99
N ALA A 342 6.07 -5.18 25.02
CA ALA A 342 7.44 -4.73 25.25
C ALA A 342 7.52 -3.31 25.81
N GLU A 343 6.72 -2.38 25.27
CA GLU A 343 6.68 -0.98 25.70
C GLU A 343 6.19 -0.84 27.15
N ILE A 344 5.18 -1.60 27.55
CA ILE A 344 4.69 -1.57 28.94
C ILE A 344 5.73 -2.21 29.87
N ALA A 345 6.40 -3.28 29.46
CA ALA A 345 7.48 -3.90 30.22
C ALA A 345 8.67 -2.94 30.39
N PHE A 346 9.03 -2.22 29.33
CA PHE A 346 10.04 -1.17 29.37
C PHE A 346 9.64 -0.05 30.35
N GLU A 347 8.42 0.48 30.24
CA GLU A 347 7.93 1.54 31.14
C GLU A 347 8.02 1.14 32.62
N LYS A 348 7.60 -0.09 32.94
CA LYS A 348 7.71 -0.63 34.31
C LYS A 348 9.17 -0.74 34.76
N ALA A 349 10.07 -1.17 33.88
CA ALA A 349 11.49 -1.23 34.18
C ALA A 349 12.09 0.16 34.36
N PHE A 350 11.81 1.07 33.43
CA PHE A 350 12.31 2.43 33.39
C PHE A 350 11.88 3.23 34.63
N ALA A 351 10.63 3.08 35.08
CA ALA A 351 10.12 3.74 36.26
C ALA A 351 10.95 3.45 37.53
N LEU A 352 11.54 2.24 37.63
CA LEU A 352 12.40 1.85 38.77
C LEU A 352 13.80 2.49 38.75
N TYR A 353 14.22 2.99 37.60
CA TYR A 353 15.57 3.55 37.38
C TYR A 353 15.52 5.01 36.89
N ARG A 354 14.35 5.66 36.96
CA ARG A 354 14.10 6.98 36.37
C ARG A 354 15.14 8.03 36.76
N ASP A 355 15.55 8.04 38.02
CA ASP A 355 16.52 9.02 38.51
C ASP A 355 17.92 8.86 37.87
N ARG A 356 18.25 7.66 37.37
CA ARG A 356 19.52 7.41 36.69
C ARG A 356 19.53 7.89 35.24
N TYR A 357 18.36 8.18 34.71
CA TYR A 357 18.15 8.67 33.34
C TYR A 357 17.54 10.07 33.35
N ALA A 358 17.80 10.85 34.43
CA ALA A 358 17.28 12.22 34.54
C ALA A 358 17.74 13.08 33.37
N GLY A 359 16.81 13.66 32.64
CA GLY A 359 17.08 14.50 31.46
C GLY A 359 17.21 13.74 30.15
N GLU A 360 17.16 12.41 30.14
CA GLU A 360 17.11 11.63 28.90
C GLU A 360 15.67 11.39 28.43
N ASP A 361 15.47 11.42 27.11
CA ASP A 361 14.19 11.02 26.51
C ASP A 361 13.97 9.51 26.69
N PRO A 362 12.82 9.08 27.24
CA PRO A 362 12.49 7.66 27.39
C PRO A 362 12.53 6.88 26.07
N VAL A 363 12.21 7.51 24.93
CA VAL A 363 12.28 6.86 23.62
C VAL A 363 13.73 6.56 23.24
N ASP A 364 14.66 7.47 23.50
CA ASP A 364 16.09 7.26 23.25
C ASP A 364 16.65 6.12 24.10
N VAL A 365 16.26 6.08 25.37
CA VAL A 365 16.63 4.98 26.28
C VAL A 365 16.06 3.66 25.78
N PHE A 366 14.79 3.63 25.41
CA PHE A 366 14.17 2.41 24.88
C PHE A 366 14.82 1.96 23.57
N TYR A 367 15.13 2.90 22.69
CA TYR A 367 15.82 2.60 21.43
C TYR A 367 17.18 1.93 21.65
N ARG A 368 17.95 2.40 22.62
CA ARG A 368 19.22 1.74 22.99
C ARG A 368 19.01 0.30 23.48
N LEU A 369 17.89 0.05 24.18
CA LEU A 369 17.55 -1.26 24.75
C LEU A 369 16.73 -2.16 23.81
N ARG A 370 16.41 -1.74 22.62
CA ARG A 370 15.50 -2.46 21.69
C ARG A 370 15.91 -3.91 21.38
N LYS A 371 17.20 -4.24 21.51
CA LYS A 371 17.69 -5.63 21.36
C LYS A 371 17.09 -6.61 22.37
N VAL A 372 16.57 -6.13 23.51
CA VAL A 372 15.86 -6.95 24.48
C VAL A 372 14.58 -7.55 23.86
N ILE A 373 13.90 -6.83 22.98
CA ILE A 373 12.69 -7.31 22.29
C ILE A 373 13.06 -8.52 21.43
N TYR A 374 14.10 -8.42 20.61
CA TYR A 374 14.56 -9.54 19.78
C TYR A 374 15.01 -10.74 20.61
N LEU A 375 15.69 -10.48 21.74
CA LEU A 375 16.10 -11.56 22.63
C LEU A 375 14.88 -12.34 23.13
N VAL A 376 13.84 -11.65 23.54
CA VAL A 376 12.60 -12.29 24.04
C VAL A 376 11.90 -13.06 22.94
N MET A 377 11.83 -12.48 21.73
CA MET A 377 11.25 -13.15 20.57
C MET A 377 11.98 -14.44 20.23
N ASP A 378 13.28 -14.37 20.07
CA ASP A 378 14.11 -15.54 19.73
C ASP A 378 14.05 -16.59 20.84
N TYR A 379 13.98 -16.17 22.10
CA TYR A 379 13.85 -17.07 23.24
C TYR A 379 12.51 -17.81 23.28
N TYR A 380 11.39 -17.13 23.02
CA TYR A 380 10.08 -17.80 22.95
C TYR A 380 9.99 -18.71 21.73
N ARG A 381 10.50 -18.30 20.59
CA ARG A 381 10.62 -19.17 19.41
C ARG A 381 11.40 -20.43 19.72
N TYR A 382 12.56 -20.26 20.36
CA TYR A 382 13.37 -21.39 20.83
C TYR A 382 12.58 -22.32 21.76
N GLN A 383 11.87 -21.79 22.76
CA GLN A 383 11.11 -22.60 23.72
C GLN A 383 9.96 -23.36 23.06
N ILE A 384 9.19 -22.72 22.17
CA ILE A 384 8.08 -23.34 21.45
C ILE A 384 8.59 -24.51 20.59
N LEU A 385 9.62 -24.25 19.80
CA LEU A 385 10.20 -25.27 18.91
C LEU A 385 10.82 -26.42 19.70
N LYS A 386 11.54 -26.10 20.77
CA LYS A 386 12.11 -27.11 21.66
C LYS A 386 11.02 -28.01 22.27
N MET A 387 9.92 -27.41 22.73
CA MET A 387 8.81 -28.16 23.31
C MET A 387 8.19 -29.14 22.31
N ILE A 388 8.02 -28.72 21.05
CA ILE A 388 7.50 -29.57 19.96
C ILE A 388 8.47 -30.73 19.67
N LEU A 389 9.76 -30.41 19.52
CA LEU A 389 10.78 -31.37 19.11
C LEU A 389 11.11 -32.38 20.21
N ASP A 390 11.23 -31.95 21.49
CA ASP A 390 11.47 -32.82 22.64
C ASP A 390 10.38 -33.89 22.83
N HIS A 391 9.14 -33.62 22.37
CA HIS A 391 8.04 -34.55 22.47
C HIS A 391 7.85 -35.44 21.22
N GLY A 392 8.84 -35.46 20.31
CA GLY A 392 8.90 -36.32 19.14
C GLY A 392 7.91 -35.94 18.03
N ILE A 393 7.34 -34.73 18.09
CA ILE A 393 6.43 -34.25 17.05
C ILE A 393 7.25 -33.84 15.82
N LYS A 394 6.90 -34.39 14.66
CA LYS A 394 7.53 -34.06 13.39
C LYS A 394 7.19 -32.61 13.02
N LEU A 395 8.21 -31.83 12.67
CA LEU A 395 8.08 -30.45 12.24
C LEU A 395 8.86 -30.22 10.95
N ASP A 396 8.15 -29.83 9.90
CA ASP A 396 8.73 -29.42 8.63
C ASP A 396 8.94 -27.90 8.65
N VAL A 397 10.20 -27.43 8.50
CA VAL A 397 10.57 -26.02 8.60
C VAL A 397 11.10 -25.48 7.28
N PHE A 398 10.66 -24.27 6.90
CA PHE A 398 11.02 -23.57 5.67
C PHE A 398 11.61 -22.21 6.01
N GLY A 399 12.90 -21.99 5.73
CA GLY A 399 13.58 -20.74 6.03
C GLY A 399 15.08 -20.86 6.22
N GLY A 400 15.71 -19.75 6.61
CA GLY A 400 17.15 -19.68 6.82
C GLY A 400 17.60 -20.14 8.21
N PHE A 401 18.90 -20.44 8.33
CA PHE A 401 19.65 -20.72 9.56
C PHE A 401 19.28 -22.01 10.32
N TRP A 402 18.38 -22.84 9.81
CA TRP A 402 17.97 -24.10 10.47
C TRP A 402 19.10 -25.12 10.55
N LYS A 403 19.88 -25.30 9.47
CA LYS A 403 20.97 -26.28 9.38
C LYS A 403 22.11 -26.03 10.39
N ASN A 404 22.22 -24.81 10.90
CA ASN A 404 23.23 -24.41 11.88
C ASN A 404 22.59 -24.06 13.22
N SER A 405 21.34 -24.41 13.43
CA SER A 405 20.63 -24.15 14.68
C SER A 405 20.93 -25.20 15.73
N VAL A 406 20.56 -24.91 16.97
CA VAL A 406 20.64 -25.86 18.10
C VAL A 406 19.71 -27.08 17.95
N PHE A 407 18.86 -27.10 16.91
CA PHE A 407 17.91 -28.15 16.65
C PHE A 407 18.33 -29.10 15.52
N THR A 408 19.50 -28.91 14.93
CA THR A 408 19.97 -29.68 13.76
C THR A 408 19.99 -31.20 14.01
N ASP A 409 20.27 -31.63 15.27
CA ASP A 409 20.40 -33.04 15.63
C ASP A 409 19.05 -33.71 15.98
N TYR A 410 17.92 -32.98 15.94
CA TYR A 410 16.63 -33.58 16.23
C TYR A 410 16.13 -34.40 15.02
N PRO A 411 15.86 -35.72 15.17
CA PRO A 411 15.47 -36.58 14.06
C PRO A 411 14.07 -36.29 13.51
N ASN A 412 13.24 -35.59 14.26
CA ASN A 412 11.90 -35.17 13.91
C ASN A 412 11.82 -33.74 13.36
N LEU A 413 12.96 -33.06 13.19
CA LEU A 413 13.03 -31.79 12.48
C LEU A 413 13.41 -32.03 11.02
N ILE A 414 12.56 -31.60 10.08
CA ILE A 414 12.83 -31.69 8.64
C ILE A 414 13.08 -30.30 8.09
N CYS A 415 14.32 -30.04 7.73
CA CYS A 415 14.72 -28.72 7.22
C CYS A 415 14.60 -28.66 5.69
N HIS A 416 13.77 -27.76 5.21
CA HIS A 416 13.67 -27.40 3.80
C HIS A 416 14.46 -26.12 3.49
N SER A 417 14.64 -25.79 2.20
CA SER A 417 15.23 -24.52 1.76
C SER A 417 14.34 -23.32 2.14
N GLY A 418 14.91 -22.13 2.09
CA GLY A 418 14.12 -20.89 2.11
C GLY A 418 13.14 -20.84 0.94
N VAL A 419 12.01 -20.23 1.16
CA VAL A 419 10.92 -20.10 0.17
C VAL A 419 10.66 -18.62 -0.10
N THR A 420 10.23 -18.33 -1.33
CA THR A 420 9.66 -17.04 -1.71
C THR A 420 8.28 -16.86 -1.06
N VAL A 421 7.71 -15.69 -1.23
CA VAL A 421 6.35 -15.41 -0.73
C VAL A 421 5.33 -16.34 -1.36
N ASP A 422 5.34 -16.50 -2.68
CA ASP A 422 4.41 -17.39 -3.40
C ASP A 422 4.59 -18.85 -3.01
N GLU A 423 5.83 -19.32 -2.91
CA GLU A 423 6.14 -20.66 -2.43
C GLU A 423 5.67 -20.87 -0.98
N SER A 424 5.72 -19.85 -0.13
CA SER A 424 5.20 -19.94 1.24
C SER A 424 3.70 -20.19 1.29
N LEU A 425 2.94 -19.55 0.38
CA LEU A 425 1.49 -19.80 0.25
C LEU A 425 1.21 -21.24 -0.20
N GLU A 426 2.04 -21.80 -1.07
CA GLU A 426 1.94 -23.20 -1.48
C GLU A 426 2.25 -24.17 -0.33
N VAL A 427 3.29 -23.87 0.47
CA VAL A 427 3.59 -24.65 1.68
C VAL A 427 2.40 -24.65 2.64
N TYR A 428 1.78 -23.48 2.88
CA TYR A 428 0.58 -23.41 3.71
C TYR A 428 -0.54 -24.26 3.12
N ALA A 429 -0.85 -24.11 1.84
CA ALA A 429 -1.92 -24.88 1.18
C ALA A 429 -1.68 -26.40 1.24
N GLN A 430 -0.43 -26.87 1.29
CA GLN A 430 -0.04 -28.27 1.42
C GLN A 430 0.07 -28.75 2.88
N SER A 431 -0.17 -27.89 3.86
CA SER A 431 -0.05 -28.21 5.29
C SER A 431 -1.43 -28.49 5.90
N LYS A 432 -1.53 -29.50 6.80
CA LYS A 432 -2.72 -29.65 7.65
C LYS A 432 -2.80 -28.54 8.69
N VAL A 433 -1.65 -28.26 9.32
CA VAL A 433 -1.49 -27.26 10.36
C VAL A 433 -0.22 -26.46 10.07
N SER A 434 -0.27 -25.16 10.22
CA SER A 434 0.92 -24.32 10.17
C SER A 434 1.07 -23.52 11.46
N LEU A 435 2.26 -23.62 12.04
CA LEU A 435 2.63 -22.89 13.25
C LEU A 435 2.99 -21.44 12.90
N ASN A 436 2.37 -20.50 13.58
CA ASN A 436 2.80 -19.12 13.65
C ASN A 436 3.27 -18.79 15.08
N ILE A 437 4.20 -17.87 15.21
CA ILE A 437 4.75 -17.44 16.51
C ILE A 437 4.71 -15.90 16.52
N MET A 438 3.73 -15.36 17.25
CA MET A 438 3.52 -13.91 17.42
C MET A 438 4.53 -13.30 18.39
N SER A 439 4.86 -14.01 19.44
CA SER A 439 5.74 -13.76 20.58
C SER A 439 5.80 -12.32 21.15
N TRP A 440 6.05 -11.29 20.38
CA TRP A 440 6.11 -9.88 20.82
C TRP A 440 4.86 -9.07 20.45
N HIS A 441 4.10 -9.48 19.42
CA HIS A 441 2.83 -8.85 19.03
C HIS A 441 1.74 -9.32 20.00
N LYS A 442 1.40 -8.50 20.98
CA LYS A 442 0.48 -8.92 22.05
C LYS A 442 -0.97 -8.54 21.79
N ASP A 443 -1.21 -7.63 20.84
CA ASP A 443 -2.54 -7.14 20.47
C ASP A 443 -2.65 -6.92 18.95
N GLY A 444 -2.01 -7.84 18.19
CA GLY A 444 -1.81 -7.67 16.76
C GLY A 444 -2.31 -8.84 15.91
N PHE A 445 -2.32 -8.58 14.59
CA PHE A 445 -2.66 -9.51 13.52
C PHE A 445 -1.73 -9.29 12.34
N THR A 446 -1.04 -10.34 11.90
CA THR A 446 -0.02 -10.25 10.84
C THR A 446 -0.47 -10.95 9.56
N GLU A 447 0.19 -10.65 8.46
CA GLU A 447 -0.05 -11.28 7.15
C GLU A 447 0.07 -12.80 7.19
N ARG A 448 0.99 -13.34 8.01
CA ARG A 448 1.18 -14.79 8.14
C ARG A 448 -0.03 -15.48 8.75
N VAL A 449 -0.66 -14.86 9.74
CA VAL A 449 -1.91 -15.32 10.33
C VAL A 449 -2.99 -15.43 9.26
N ALA A 450 -3.15 -14.37 8.46
CA ALA A 450 -4.11 -14.34 7.37
C ALA A 450 -3.76 -15.35 6.26
N ASN A 451 -2.51 -15.39 5.80
CA ASN A 451 -2.07 -16.25 4.71
C ASN A 451 -2.25 -17.74 5.02
N ILE A 452 -1.98 -18.17 6.27
CA ILE A 452 -2.20 -19.57 6.69
C ILE A 452 -3.68 -19.91 6.59
N MET A 453 -4.56 -19.07 7.11
CA MET A 453 -6.00 -19.33 7.10
C MET A 453 -6.59 -19.22 5.69
N LEU A 454 -6.15 -18.25 4.87
CA LEU A 454 -6.57 -18.12 3.47
C LEU A 454 -6.07 -19.27 2.57
N ALA A 455 -5.10 -20.05 3.04
CA ALA A 455 -4.64 -21.27 2.37
C ALA A 455 -5.43 -22.53 2.79
N HIS A 456 -6.61 -22.42 3.44
CA HIS A 456 -7.38 -23.51 4.01
C HIS A 456 -6.53 -24.43 4.91
N THR A 457 -5.74 -23.82 5.79
CA THR A 457 -4.83 -24.51 6.70
C THR A 457 -5.13 -24.06 8.13
N VAL A 458 -5.13 -25.01 9.05
CA VAL A 458 -5.34 -24.69 10.47
C VAL A 458 -4.16 -23.85 10.98
N LEU A 459 -4.46 -22.67 11.44
CA LEU A 459 -3.48 -21.83 12.14
C LEU A 459 -3.31 -22.34 13.57
N LEU A 460 -2.08 -22.68 13.95
CA LEU A 460 -1.65 -22.89 15.33
C LEU A 460 -0.76 -21.72 15.75
N THR A 461 -1.15 -20.94 16.76
CA THR A 461 -0.40 -19.74 17.14
C THR A 461 -0.44 -19.46 18.66
N ASP A 462 0.56 -18.76 19.20
CA ASP A 462 0.42 -18.17 20.51
C ASP A 462 -0.63 -17.05 20.48
N LYS A 463 -1.39 -16.95 21.57
CA LYS A 463 -2.53 -16.02 21.66
C LYS A 463 -2.09 -14.56 21.65
N THR A 464 -2.93 -13.71 21.06
CA THR A 464 -2.90 -12.25 21.24
C THR A 464 -4.29 -11.78 21.65
N THR A 465 -4.37 -10.60 22.28
CA THR A 465 -5.67 -10.02 22.67
C THR A 465 -6.57 -9.85 21.44
N TYR A 466 -6.00 -9.41 20.31
CA TYR A 466 -6.74 -9.27 19.07
C TYR A 466 -7.34 -10.60 18.57
N LEU A 467 -6.56 -11.69 18.61
CA LEU A 467 -7.04 -13.02 18.17
C LEU A 467 -8.10 -13.56 19.12
N GLU A 468 -7.92 -13.41 20.44
CA GLU A 468 -8.90 -13.85 21.45
C GLU A 468 -10.25 -13.11 21.32
N GLU A 469 -10.24 -11.83 20.91
CA GLU A 469 -11.47 -11.05 20.69
C GLU A 469 -12.18 -11.36 19.39
N ASN A 470 -11.44 -11.73 18.35
CA ASN A 470 -11.98 -11.84 17.00
C ASN A 470 -12.16 -13.26 16.50
N TYR A 471 -11.55 -14.28 17.13
CA TYR A 471 -11.60 -15.66 16.69
C TYR A 471 -11.98 -16.61 17.82
N ILE A 472 -12.67 -17.69 17.48
CA ILE A 472 -13.08 -18.73 18.42
C ILE A 472 -12.03 -19.85 18.45
N ASN A 473 -11.29 -19.96 19.56
CA ASN A 473 -10.26 -20.98 19.74
C ASN A 473 -10.84 -22.41 19.62
N GLY A 474 -10.19 -23.26 18.85
CA GLY A 474 -10.59 -24.64 18.56
C GLY A 474 -11.72 -24.77 17.53
N GLN A 475 -12.22 -23.67 16.97
CA GLN A 475 -13.25 -23.65 15.92
C GLN A 475 -12.80 -22.93 14.64
N GLU A 476 -12.10 -21.80 14.74
CA GLU A 476 -11.65 -21.00 13.60
C GLU A 476 -10.11 -21.01 13.46
N LEU A 477 -9.43 -21.26 14.56
CA LEU A 477 -7.98 -21.46 14.67
C LEU A 477 -7.67 -22.19 15.97
N VAL A 478 -6.39 -22.51 16.23
CA VAL A 478 -5.96 -23.08 17.50
C VAL A 478 -4.93 -22.18 18.16
N MET A 479 -5.25 -21.68 19.34
CA MET A 479 -4.37 -20.83 20.14
C MET A 479 -3.79 -21.59 21.34
N PHE A 480 -2.54 -21.30 21.67
CA PHE A 480 -1.90 -21.74 22.91
C PHE A 480 -1.38 -20.57 23.73
N SER A 481 -1.26 -20.75 25.03
CA SER A 481 -0.67 -19.75 25.94
C SER A 481 0.83 -19.98 26.12
N LEU A 482 1.62 -18.92 26.06
CA LEU A 482 3.05 -18.97 26.41
C LEU A 482 3.28 -19.29 27.91
N ASP A 483 2.30 -19.02 28.77
CA ASP A 483 2.37 -19.37 30.19
C ASP A 483 2.11 -20.86 30.46
N GLU A 484 1.47 -21.54 29.52
CA GLU A 484 1.12 -22.96 29.58
C GLU A 484 1.74 -23.75 28.40
N ILE A 485 2.96 -23.36 28.02
CA ILE A 485 3.65 -23.91 26.84
C ILE A 485 3.86 -25.43 26.92
N GLU A 486 3.91 -25.98 28.13
CA GLU A 486 4.02 -27.43 28.38
C GLU A 486 2.80 -28.21 27.89
N LYS A 487 1.64 -27.57 27.69
CA LYS A 487 0.43 -28.18 27.10
C LYS A 487 0.48 -28.26 25.58
N LEU A 488 1.38 -27.52 24.92
CA LEU A 488 1.45 -27.42 23.46
C LEU A 488 1.61 -28.79 22.76
N PRO A 489 2.47 -29.72 23.22
CA PRO A 489 2.58 -31.03 22.59
C PRO A 489 1.30 -31.85 22.61
N GLU A 490 0.53 -31.75 23.70
CA GLU A 490 -0.78 -32.42 23.82
C GLU A 490 -1.80 -31.77 22.88
N ILE A 491 -1.84 -30.45 22.83
CA ILE A 491 -2.70 -29.70 21.90
C ILE A 491 -2.44 -30.15 20.46
N ILE A 492 -1.16 -30.24 20.03
CA ILE A 492 -0.80 -30.64 18.67
C ILE A 492 -1.22 -32.10 18.40
N LYS A 493 -0.92 -33.03 19.31
CA LYS A 493 -1.25 -34.45 19.14
C LYS A 493 -2.76 -34.66 19.07
N ASN A 494 -3.51 -34.01 19.94
CA ASN A 494 -4.97 -34.08 19.94
C ASN A 494 -5.55 -33.51 18.65
N MET A 495 -5.04 -32.36 18.20
CA MET A 495 -5.48 -31.71 16.96
C MET A 495 -5.22 -32.61 15.74
N LEU A 496 -4.01 -33.14 15.59
CA LEU A 496 -3.64 -33.99 14.44
C LEU A 496 -4.36 -35.36 14.44
N SER A 497 -4.88 -35.80 15.57
CA SER A 497 -5.65 -37.06 15.68
C SER A 497 -7.16 -36.91 15.43
N GLN A 498 -7.67 -35.67 15.27
CA GLN A 498 -9.09 -35.41 15.12
C GLN A 498 -9.49 -35.23 13.64
N ASP A 499 -10.68 -35.73 13.25
CA ASP A 499 -11.27 -35.53 11.93
C ASP A 499 -11.88 -34.12 11.73
N LYS A 500 -11.51 -33.14 12.60
CA LYS A 500 -12.07 -31.77 12.59
C LYS A 500 -11.18 -30.71 11.95
N LEU A 501 -9.98 -31.08 11.49
CA LEU A 501 -9.02 -30.10 10.95
C LEU A 501 -9.61 -29.33 9.76
N GLU A 502 -10.30 -30.03 8.86
CA GLU A 502 -10.93 -29.39 7.69
C GLU A 502 -12.03 -28.39 8.10
N GLN A 503 -12.80 -28.70 9.13
CA GLN A 503 -13.84 -27.79 9.63
C GLN A 503 -13.24 -26.53 10.25
N ILE A 504 -12.15 -26.66 11.03
CA ILE A 504 -11.44 -25.52 11.62
C ILE A 504 -10.79 -24.68 10.53
N ALA A 505 -10.15 -25.34 9.56
CA ALA A 505 -9.51 -24.65 8.44
C ALA A 505 -10.52 -23.86 7.60
N GLU A 506 -11.67 -24.46 7.29
CA GLU A 506 -12.73 -23.80 6.55
C GLU A 506 -13.34 -22.63 7.33
N ALA A 507 -13.64 -22.81 8.62
CA ALA A 507 -14.17 -21.72 9.44
C ALA A 507 -13.18 -20.54 9.56
N GLY A 508 -11.88 -20.85 9.75
CA GLY A 508 -10.81 -19.85 9.76
C GLY A 508 -10.68 -19.12 8.41
N TYR A 509 -10.75 -19.88 7.31
CA TYR A 509 -10.74 -19.33 5.95
C TYR A 509 -11.90 -18.35 5.73
N GLN A 510 -13.13 -18.75 5.98
CA GLN A 510 -14.30 -17.90 5.77
C GLN A 510 -14.26 -16.61 6.60
N LYS A 511 -13.81 -16.72 7.84
CA LYS A 511 -13.64 -15.55 8.73
C LYS A 511 -12.60 -14.58 8.20
N THR A 512 -11.46 -15.11 7.80
CA THR A 512 -10.33 -14.31 7.30
C THR A 512 -10.64 -13.69 5.94
N LEU A 513 -11.27 -14.44 5.03
CA LEU A 513 -11.73 -13.95 3.74
C LEU A 513 -12.66 -12.73 3.87
N LYS A 514 -13.51 -12.75 4.90
CA LYS A 514 -14.48 -11.69 5.12
C LYS A 514 -13.86 -10.40 5.68
N TYR A 515 -12.84 -10.50 6.54
CA TYR A 515 -12.37 -9.36 7.33
C TYR A 515 -10.88 -9.02 7.18
N HIS A 516 -10.07 -9.90 6.58
CA HIS A 516 -8.62 -9.75 6.56
C HIS A 516 -8.01 -9.92 5.15
N THR A 517 -8.75 -9.47 4.14
CA THR A 517 -8.26 -9.34 2.76
C THR A 517 -7.81 -7.90 2.49
N TRP A 518 -6.98 -7.72 1.47
CA TRP A 518 -6.59 -6.37 1.01
C TRP A 518 -7.79 -5.54 0.60
N SER A 519 -8.78 -6.15 -0.07
CA SER A 519 -10.03 -5.47 -0.44
C SER A 519 -10.75 -4.89 0.77
N TYR A 520 -10.97 -5.70 1.81
CA TYR A 520 -11.67 -5.27 3.02
C TYR A 520 -10.88 -4.17 3.77
N GLN A 521 -9.60 -4.40 4.05
CA GLN A 521 -8.80 -3.46 4.84
C GLN A 521 -8.56 -2.13 4.11
N THR A 522 -8.43 -2.18 2.78
CA THR A 522 -8.33 -0.96 1.96
C THR A 522 -9.64 -0.17 2.00
N GLU A 523 -10.79 -0.83 1.96
CA GLU A 523 -12.10 -0.18 2.05
C GLU A 523 -12.30 0.53 3.38
N GLU A 524 -12.01 -0.15 4.50
CA GLU A 524 -12.01 0.44 5.83
C GLU A 524 -11.09 1.68 5.94
N LEU A 525 -9.90 1.60 5.32
CA LEU A 525 -8.95 2.70 5.31
C LEU A 525 -9.44 3.88 4.47
N LEU A 526 -10.03 3.62 3.29
CA LEU A 526 -10.62 4.64 2.42
C LEU A 526 -11.75 5.38 3.14
N ASP A 527 -12.58 4.67 3.88
CA ASP A 527 -13.69 5.26 4.63
C ASP A 527 -13.23 6.23 5.72
N VAL A 528 -12.06 6.03 6.27
CA VAL A 528 -11.50 6.87 7.34
C VAL A 528 -10.71 8.06 6.81
N LEU A 529 -9.95 7.90 5.70
CA LEU A 529 -8.90 8.84 5.31
C LEU A 529 -9.07 9.47 3.92
N ILE A 530 -9.85 8.87 3.03
CA ILE A 530 -9.87 9.25 1.61
C ILE A 530 -11.33 9.53 1.16
N LYS A 531 -12.12 10.12 2.03
CA LYS A 531 -13.49 10.57 1.69
C LYS A 531 -13.48 11.81 0.82
#